data_b610c7b32f703edc10229ee7b35d9ed9
#
_entry.id   b610c7b32f703edc10229ee7b35d9ed9
#
_cell.length_a   1.000
_cell.length_b   1.000
_cell.length_c   1.000
_cell.angle_alpha   90.00
_cell.angle_beta   90.00
_cell.angle_gamma   90.00
#
_symmetry.space_group_name_H-M   'P 1'
#
loop_
_entity.id
_entity.type
_entity.pdbx_description
1 polymer ?
#
loop_
_entity_poly.entity_id
_entity_poly.type
_entity_poly.pdbx_seq_one_letter_code
_entity_poly.pdbx_strand_id
1 'polypeptide(L)'
;MAFINFWATWCGPCKEELPYVQKLREQLKDRKDVIVLTFNTDEEVGKVEPFMKENKFTFPVLLGQAYADSQGINSIPRNWIVSLDGKLMFEGIGFGSEGDEWMKKATQLIEKVKGSN
;
A
#
# COMPACT_ATOMS: atom_id res chain seq x y z
N MET A 1 1.63 12.92 -4.76
CA MET A 1 0.76 11.73 -4.95
C MET A 1 1.11 10.66 -3.94
N ALA A 2 0.16 9.81 -3.60
CA ALA A 2 0.37 8.75 -2.62
C ALA A 2 -0.02 7.39 -3.21
N PHE A 3 0.84 6.41 -3.00
CA PHE A 3 0.51 5.00 -3.20
C PHE A 3 0.17 4.44 -1.82
N ILE A 4 -1.04 3.92 -1.66
CA ILE A 4 -1.57 3.48 -0.38
C ILE A 4 -1.96 2.01 -0.45
N ASN A 5 -1.46 1.21 0.49
CA ASN A 5 -1.82 -0.21 0.61
C ASN A 5 -2.57 -0.44 1.92
N PHE A 6 -3.69 -1.16 1.85
CA PHE A 6 -4.47 -1.59 3.02
C PHE A 6 -4.17 -3.06 3.28
N TRP A 7 -3.81 -3.40 4.53
CA TRP A 7 -3.36 -4.75 4.88
C TRP A 7 -3.64 -5.10 6.34
N ALA A 8 -3.48 -6.37 6.69
CA ALA A 8 -3.57 -6.85 8.07
C ALA A 8 -2.60 -8.01 8.28
N THR A 9 -2.18 -8.22 9.52
CA THR A 9 -1.22 -9.29 9.85
C THR A 9 -1.77 -10.70 9.64
N TRP A 10 -3.11 -10.85 9.67
CA TRP A 10 -3.78 -12.14 9.46
C TRP A 10 -4.08 -12.43 7.98
N CYS A 11 -3.83 -11.49 7.11
CA CYS A 11 -4.21 -11.60 5.70
C CYS A 11 -3.10 -12.27 4.88
N GLY A 12 -3.33 -13.50 4.42
CA GLY A 12 -2.36 -14.26 3.61
C GLY A 12 -1.94 -13.53 2.34
N PRO A 13 -2.88 -13.14 1.46
CA PRO A 13 -2.53 -12.41 0.24
C PRO A 13 -1.82 -11.07 0.49
N CYS A 14 -2.16 -10.39 1.59
CA CYS A 14 -1.45 -9.17 1.99
C CYS A 14 0.02 -9.46 2.26
N LYS A 15 0.29 -10.53 3.00
CA LYS A 15 1.67 -10.91 3.36
C LYS A 15 2.51 -11.22 2.12
N GLU A 16 1.90 -11.77 1.08
CA GLU A 16 2.60 -12.02 -0.18
C GLU A 16 2.93 -10.73 -0.91
N GLU A 17 2.09 -9.71 -0.78
CA GLU A 17 2.26 -8.43 -1.46
C GLU A 17 3.20 -7.48 -0.72
N LEU A 18 3.24 -7.52 0.61
CA LEU A 18 3.99 -6.57 1.42
C LEU A 18 5.49 -6.48 1.09
N PRO A 19 6.20 -7.57 0.77
CA PRO A 19 7.60 -7.43 0.35
C PRO A 19 7.77 -6.52 -0.87
N TYR A 20 6.82 -6.53 -1.79
CA TYR A 20 6.85 -5.66 -2.97
C TYR A 20 6.50 -4.22 -2.61
N VAL A 21 5.58 -4.03 -1.67
CA VAL A 21 5.29 -2.69 -1.12
C VAL A 21 6.56 -2.10 -0.50
N GLN A 22 7.32 -2.91 0.24
CA GLN A 22 8.60 -2.49 0.81
C GLN A 22 9.61 -2.11 -0.26
N LYS A 23 9.72 -2.93 -1.31
CA LYS A 23 10.62 -2.63 -2.45
C LYS A 23 10.22 -1.34 -3.14
N LEU A 24 8.93 -1.14 -3.36
CA LEU A 24 8.43 0.08 -3.98
C LEU A 24 8.77 1.30 -3.13
N ARG A 25 8.58 1.20 -1.84
CA ARG A 25 8.94 2.27 -0.92
C ARG A 25 10.42 2.60 -0.99
N GLU A 26 11.29 1.58 -0.98
CA GLU A 26 12.74 1.78 -1.09
C GLU A 26 13.12 2.44 -2.42
N GLN A 27 12.48 2.02 -3.50
CA GLN A 27 12.74 2.58 -4.83
C GLN A 27 12.32 4.04 -4.94
N LEU A 28 11.26 4.44 -4.25
CA LEU A 28 10.67 5.76 -4.38
C LEU A 28 10.96 6.69 -3.21
N LYS A 29 11.72 6.25 -2.21
CA LYS A 29 11.92 6.99 -0.95
C LYS A 29 12.55 8.38 -1.15
N ASP A 30 13.38 8.55 -2.17
CA ASP A 30 14.04 9.83 -2.43
C ASP A 30 13.28 10.74 -3.36
N ARG A 31 12.15 10.26 -3.88
CA ARG A 31 11.28 11.09 -4.73
C ARG A 31 10.39 11.97 -3.86
N LYS A 32 10.25 13.23 -4.27
CA LYS A 32 9.42 14.21 -3.56
C LYS A 32 7.99 14.27 -4.09
N ASP A 33 7.75 13.66 -5.25
CA ASP A 33 6.45 13.71 -5.93
C ASP A 33 5.54 12.54 -5.56
N VAL A 34 6.05 11.52 -4.90
CA VAL A 34 5.27 10.34 -4.53
C VAL A 34 5.69 9.83 -3.15
N ILE A 35 4.71 9.40 -2.36
CA ILE A 35 4.94 8.74 -1.08
C ILE A 35 4.25 7.38 -1.09
N VAL A 36 4.90 6.38 -0.51
CA VAL A 36 4.32 5.05 -0.29
C VAL A 36 3.98 4.95 1.19
N LEU A 37 2.71 4.67 1.49
CA LEU A 37 2.28 4.47 2.87
C LEU A 37 1.23 3.37 2.94
N THR A 38 0.99 2.88 4.17
CA THR A 38 0.04 1.79 4.36
C THR A 38 -0.94 2.12 5.48
N PHE A 39 -2.17 1.60 5.35
CA PHE A 39 -3.14 1.55 6.43
C PHE A 39 -3.27 0.11 6.90
N ASN A 40 -3.03 -0.10 8.19
CA ASN A 40 -3.22 -1.41 8.80
C ASN A 40 -4.64 -1.51 9.37
N THR A 41 -5.32 -2.61 9.07
CA THR A 41 -6.71 -2.81 9.47
C THR A 41 -6.89 -3.87 10.56
N ASP A 42 -5.80 -4.26 11.24
CA ASP A 42 -5.91 -5.18 12.38
C ASP A 42 -6.75 -4.59 13.50
N GLU A 43 -7.60 -5.43 14.10
CA GLU A 43 -8.31 -5.05 15.32
C GLU A 43 -7.36 -5.06 16.52
N GLU A 44 -6.43 -6.02 16.53
CA GLU A 44 -5.41 -6.13 17.57
C GLU A 44 -4.16 -5.39 17.14
N VAL A 45 -4.13 -4.09 17.40
CA VAL A 45 -3.04 -3.20 16.94
C VAL A 45 -1.67 -3.58 17.52
N GLY A 46 -1.65 -4.27 18.67
CA GLY A 46 -0.39 -4.74 19.26
C GLY A 46 0.36 -5.77 18.44
N LYS A 47 -0.28 -6.37 17.43
CA LYS A 47 0.37 -7.32 16.52
C LYS A 47 1.18 -6.66 15.42
N VAL A 48 0.96 -5.38 15.17
CA VAL A 48 1.52 -4.69 14.01
C VAL A 48 3.04 -4.50 14.15
N GLU A 49 3.50 -3.94 15.26
CA GLU A 49 4.91 -3.64 15.45
C GLU A 49 5.79 -4.91 15.45
N PRO A 50 5.44 -5.98 16.18
CA PRO A 50 6.22 -7.22 16.11
C PRO A 50 6.29 -7.80 14.71
N PHE A 51 5.18 -7.74 13.96
CA PHE A 51 5.14 -8.21 12.58
C PHE A 51 6.09 -7.41 11.70
N MET A 52 6.08 -6.08 11.82
CA MET A 52 6.96 -5.21 11.05
C MET A 52 8.43 -5.51 11.34
N LYS A 53 8.79 -5.69 12.61
CA LYS A 53 10.15 -6.00 13.03
C LYS A 53 10.61 -7.37 12.51
N GLU A 54 9.77 -8.37 12.64
CA GLU A 54 10.08 -9.73 12.21
C GLU A 54 10.35 -9.78 10.71
N ASN A 55 9.61 -9.04 9.92
CA ASN A 55 9.74 -9.01 8.46
C ASN A 55 10.68 -7.93 7.96
N LYS A 56 11.25 -7.11 8.86
CA LYS A 56 12.17 -6.01 8.53
C LYS A 56 11.54 -4.99 7.59
N PHE A 57 10.26 -4.76 7.74
CA PHE A 57 9.54 -3.75 6.97
C PHE A 57 9.71 -2.37 7.61
N THR A 58 9.92 -1.36 6.76
CA THR A 58 10.11 0.03 7.19
C THR A 58 9.11 1.00 6.54
N PHE A 59 8.18 0.51 5.72
CA PHE A 59 7.17 1.38 5.13
C PHE A 59 6.30 2.02 6.23
N PRO A 60 5.83 3.25 6.01
CA PRO A 60 4.97 3.91 6.99
C PRO A 60 3.65 3.16 7.18
N VAL A 61 3.24 3.02 8.43
CA VAL A 61 2.00 2.34 8.80
C VAL A 61 1.12 3.29 9.60
N LEU A 62 -0.11 3.48 9.13
CA LEU A 62 -1.14 4.21 9.86
C LEU A 62 -2.16 3.18 10.35
N LEU A 63 -2.60 3.30 11.59
CA LEU A 63 -3.63 2.43 12.13
C LEU A 63 -4.98 2.92 11.60
N GLY A 64 -5.58 2.15 10.70
CA GLY A 64 -6.66 2.66 9.89
C GLY A 64 -7.89 1.78 9.76
N GLN A 65 -8.19 0.92 10.73
CA GLN A 65 -9.39 0.09 10.65
C GLN A 65 -10.65 0.93 10.50
N ALA A 66 -10.82 1.93 11.37
CA ALA A 66 -12.00 2.80 11.33
C ALA A 66 -12.08 3.56 10.01
N TYR A 67 -10.94 4.03 9.51
CA TYR A 67 -10.90 4.72 8.23
C TYR A 67 -11.30 3.79 7.08
N ALA A 68 -10.73 2.58 7.06
CA ALA A 68 -11.06 1.58 6.04
C ALA A 68 -12.56 1.26 6.05
N ASP A 69 -13.14 1.07 7.24
CA ASP A 69 -14.57 0.82 7.39
C ASP A 69 -15.39 1.99 6.83
N SER A 70 -14.97 3.22 7.12
CA SER A 70 -15.67 4.42 6.64
C SER A 70 -15.61 4.54 5.10
N GLN A 71 -14.59 3.97 4.48
CA GLN A 71 -14.41 3.99 3.02
C GLN A 71 -15.01 2.77 2.33
N GLY A 72 -15.68 1.89 3.10
CA GLY A 72 -16.30 0.69 2.54
C GLY A 72 -15.29 -0.37 2.10
N ILE A 73 -14.09 -0.35 2.65
CA ILE A 73 -13.07 -1.35 2.31
C ILE A 73 -13.33 -2.61 3.11
N ASN A 74 -13.90 -3.60 2.44
CA ASN A 74 -14.28 -4.88 3.05
C ASN A 74 -13.44 -6.05 2.55
N SER A 75 -12.48 -5.82 1.68
CA SER A 75 -11.56 -6.84 1.21
C SER A 75 -10.17 -6.26 1.09
N ILE A 76 -9.17 -7.03 1.49
CA ILE A 76 -7.75 -6.67 1.44
C ILE A 76 -6.96 -7.83 0.83
N PRO A 77 -5.80 -7.60 0.21
CA PRO A 77 -5.12 -6.30 0.10
C PRO A 77 -5.84 -5.35 -0.83
N ARG A 78 -5.74 -4.07 -0.56
CA ARG A 78 -6.32 -3.03 -1.41
C ARG A 78 -5.25 -1.99 -1.69
N ASN A 79 -5.13 -1.57 -2.94
CA ASN A 79 -4.16 -0.55 -3.33
C ASN A 79 -4.86 0.66 -3.92
N TRP A 80 -4.46 1.84 -3.49
CA TRP A 80 -4.95 3.11 -4.00
C TRP A 80 -3.79 3.95 -4.53
N ILE A 81 -4.05 4.73 -5.56
CA ILE A 81 -3.17 5.83 -5.95
C ILE A 81 -4.01 7.11 -5.88
N VAL A 82 -3.52 8.06 -5.09
CA VAL A 82 -4.19 9.33 -4.84
C VAL A 82 -3.33 10.45 -5.41
N SER A 83 -3.94 11.33 -6.21
CA SER A 83 -3.22 12.44 -6.85
C SER A 83 -2.90 13.56 -5.86
N LEU A 84 -2.13 14.55 -6.33
CA LEU A 84 -1.73 15.68 -5.51
C LEU A 84 -2.93 16.47 -4.96
N ASP A 85 -4.02 16.53 -5.71
CA ASP A 85 -5.23 17.24 -5.30
C ASP A 85 -6.21 16.38 -4.49
N GLY A 86 -5.78 15.17 -4.10
CA GLY A 86 -6.57 14.29 -3.24
C GLY A 86 -7.58 13.41 -3.95
N LYS A 87 -7.51 13.31 -5.27
CA LYS A 87 -8.41 12.43 -6.03
C LYS A 87 -7.91 10.99 -6.03
N LEU A 88 -8.85 10.05 -5.82
CA LEU A 88 -8.56 8.64 -5.99
C LEU A 88 -8.47 8.32 -7.48
N MET A 89 -7.26 8.05 -7.96
CA MET A 89 -6.98 7.82 -9.36
C MET A 89 -6.96 6.34 -9.75
N PHE A 90 -6.70 5.47 -8.78
CA PHE A 90 -6.69 4.02 -8.99
C PHE A 90 -7.09 3.31 -7.72
N GLU A 91 -7.92 2.28 -7.87
CA GLU A 91 -8.26 1.37 -6.78
C GLU A 91 -8.26 -0.05 -7.33
N GLY A 92 -7.59 -0.97 -6.61
CA GLY A 92 -7.56 -2.37 -7.00
C GLY A 92 -7.33 -3.29 -5.81
N ILE A 93 -7.73 -4.55 -5.97
CA ILE A 93 -7.50 -5.62 -4.98
C ILE A 93 -6.25 -6.36 -5.44
N GLY A 94 -5.08 -5.90 -4.95
CA GLY A 94 -3.81 -6.40 -5.44
C GLY A 94 -3.62 -6.06 -6.92
N PHE A 95 -2.68 -6.71 -7.58
CA PHE A 95 -2.48 -6.56 -9.02
C PHE A 95 -2.62 -7.90 -9.76
N GLY A 96 -3.01 -8.95 -9.03
CA GLY A 96 -3.14 -10.29 -9.59
C GLY A 96 -1.82 -10.87 -10.10
N SER A 97 -0.68 -10.36 -9.64
CA SER A 97 0.65 -10.70 -10.11
C SER A 97 1.64 -10.71 -8.97
N GLU A 98 2.77 -11.36 -9.18
CA GLU A 98 3.85 -11.48 -8.21
C GLU A 98 5.17 -11.01 -8.83
N GLY A 99 6.13 -10.71 -7.96
CA GLY A 99 7.49 -10.42 -8.35
C GLY A 99 7.61 -9.17 -9.21
N ASP A 100 8.36 -9.30 -10.29
CA ASP A 100 8.65 -8.18 -11.18
C ASP A 100 7.38 -7.63 -11.85
N GLU A 101 6.39 -8.48 -12.09
CA GLU A 101 5.10 -8.05 -12.66
C GLU A 101 4.38 -7.07 -11.72
N TRP A 102 4.38 -7.37 -10.42
CA TRP A 102 3.78 -6.48 -9.43
C TRP A 102 4.46 -5.11 -9.46
N MET A 103 5.79 -5.11 -9.40
CA MET A 103 6.59 -3.88 -9.42
C MET A 103 6.34 -3.08 -10.70
N LYS A 104 6.30 -3.77 -11.84
CA LYS A 104 6.09 -3.16 -13.13
C LYS A 104 4.73 -2.47 -13.20
N LYS A 105 3.68 -3.16 -12.77
CA LYS A 105 2.33 -2.59 -12.77
C LYS A 105 2.22 -1.39 -11.83
N ALA A 106 2.78 -1.50 -10.63
CA ALA A 106 2.76 -0.40 -9.67
C ALA A 106 3.46 0.84 -10.20
N THR A 107 4.66 0.68 -10.75
CA THR A 107 5.43 1.81 -11.28
C THR A 107 4.77 2.42 -12.52
N GLN A 108 4.22 1.60 -13.39
CA GLN A 108 3.50 2.09 -14.58
C GLN A 108 2.27 2.92 -14.19
N LEU A 109 1.51 2.46 -13.19
CA LEU A 109 0.33 3.19 -12.72
C LEU A 109 0.72 4.52 -12.08
N ILE A 110 1.79 4.54 -11.29
CA ILE A 110 2.30 5.76 -10.67
C ILE A 110 2.70 6.77 -11.73
N GLU A 111 3.45 6.35 -12.76
CA GLU A 111 3.87 7.24 -13.83
C GLU A 111 2.69 7.73 -14.66
N LYS A 112 1.69 6.89 -14.88
CA LYS A 112 0.47 7.27 -15.59
C LYS A 112 -0.31 8.34 -14.84
N VAL A 113 -0.47 8.16 -13.53
CA VAL A 113 -1.16 9.15 -12.68
C VAL A 113 -0.39 10.47 -12.64
N LYS A 114 0.94 10.38 -12.52
CA LYS A 114 1.81 11.56 -12.55
C LYS A 114 1.64 12.35 -13.86
N GLY A 115 1.57 11.64 -14.99
CA GLY A 115 1.38 12.26 -16.29
C GLY A 115 0.01 12.91 -16.47
N SER A 116 -0.99 12.51 -15.67
CA SER A 116 -2.35 13.04 -15.71
C SER A 116 -2.55 14.29 -14.84
N ASN A 117 -1.60 14.55 -13.95
CA ASN A 117 -1.62 15.75 -13.11
C ASN A 117 -0.99 16.96 -13.84
#